data_4d20f7fe2424f316d82d79e264213ff4
#
_entry.id   4d20f7fe2424f316d82d79e264213ff4
#
_cell.length_a   1.000
_cell.length_b   1.000
_cell.length_c   1.000
_cell.angle_alpha   90.00
_cell.angle_beta   90.00
_cell.angle_gamma   90.00
#
_symmetry.space_group_name_H-M   'P 1'
#
loop_
_entity.id
_entity.type
_entity.pdbx_description
1 polymer ?
#
loop_
_entity_poly.entity_id
_entity_poly.type
_entity_poly.pdbx_seq_one_letter_code
_entity_poly.pdbx_strand_id
1 'polypeptide(L)'
;KAGLKAGVSLNPDTPTELVEDLLDALDMVLVMSVNPGFSGQKFMPKVLPKIARLRSIAPDELDIEVDGGITTETISQAVQQGANVLVAASAIFKTNDSCSAIKTLRQMAEQVVREKSYKGVNT
;
A
#
# COMPACT_ATOMS: atom_id res chain seq x y z
N LYS A 1 -14.26 -18.17 -2.46
CA LYS A 1 -14.43 -19.62 -2.52
C LYS A 1 -14.23 -20.04 -3.95
N ALA A 2 -14.24 -21.30 -4.23
CA ALA A 2 -13.90 -21.81 -5.56
C ALA A 2 -12.49 -21.37 -6.04
N GLY A 3 -11.57 -21.11 -5.13
CA GLY A 3 -10.20 -20.74 -5.45
C GLY A 3 -9.99 -19.26 -5.78
N LEU A 4 -11.04 -18.44 -5.70
CA LEU A 4 -10.93 -17.00 -6.00
C LEU A 4 -10.59 -16.21 -4.74
N LYS A 5 -9.89 -15.09 -4.95
CA LYS A 5 -9.62 -14.12 -3.90
C LYS A 5 -10.56 -12.94 -4.03
N ALA A 6 -10.95 -12.38 -2.90
CA ALA A 6 -11.87 -11.25 -2.85
C ALA A 6 -11.16 -10.00 -2.33
N GLY A 7 -11.40 -8.86 -2.95
CA GLY A 7 -10.85 -7.59 -2.53
C GLY A 7 -11.83 -6.46 -2.69
N VAL A 8 -11.61 -5.37 -1.95
CA VAL A 8 -12.36 -4.13 -2.11
C VAL A 8 -11.41 -2.98 -2.29
N SER A 9 -11.89 -1.91 -2.92
CA SER A 9 -11.12 -0.71 -3.18
C SER A 9 -11.74 0.48 -2.44
N LEU A 10 -10.90 1.28 -1.80
CA LEU A 10 -11.29 2.52 -1.14
C LEU A 10 -10.69 3.70 -1.88
N ASN A 11 -11.51 4.69 -2.20
CA ASN A 11 -11.03 5.97 -2.70
C ASN A 11 -10.43 6.79 -1.56
N PRO A 12 -9.65 7.84 -1.86
CA PRO A 12 -9.03 8.63 -0.78
C PRO A 12 -10.02 9.18 0.24
N ASP A 13 -11.23 9.49 -0.17
CA ASP A 13 -12.24 10.05 0.71
C ASP A 13 -13.19 9.01 1.33
N THR A 14 -13.06 7.74 0.94
CA THR A 14 -13.93 6.69 1.47
C THR A 14 -13.43 6.27 2.86
N PRO A 15 -14.28 6.33 3.90
CA PRO A 15 -13.84 5.97 5.24
C PRO A 15 -13.62 4.46 5.39
N THR A 16 -12.66 4.08 6.23
CA THR A 16 -12.34 2.67 6.48
C THR A 16 -13.50 1.93 7.15
N GLU A 17 -14.35 2.64 7.88
CA GLU A 17 -15.49 2.06 8.60
C GLU A 17 -16.42 1.27 7.68
N LEU A 18 -16.47 1.64 6.40
CA LEU A 18 -17.32 0.94 5.43
C LEU A 18 -16.87 -0.50 5.16
N VAL A 19 -15.62 -0.84 5.45
CA VAL A 19 -15.07 -2.17 5.16
C VAL A 19 -14.56 -2.89 6.41
N GLU A 20 -14.53 -2.23 7.56
CA GLU A 20 -13.90 -2.82 8.76
C GLU A 20 -14.56 -4.14 9.17
N ASP A 21 -15.88 -4.24 9.04
CA ASP A 21 -16.60 -5.48 9.37
C ASP A 21 -16.40 -6.59 8.35
N LEU A 22 -15.82 -6.29 7.20
CA LEU A 22 -15.63 -7.24 6.10
C LEU A 22 -14.22 -7.83 6.07
N LEU A 23 -13.28 -7.30 6.86
CA LEU A 23 -11.85 -7.61 6.73
C LEU A 23 -11.55 -9.11 6.87
N ASP A 24 -12.29 -9.82 7.73
CA ASP A 24 -12.09 -11.26 7.90
C ASP A 24 -12.51 -12.07 6.68
N ALA A 25 -13.36 -11.51 5.82
CA ALA A 25 -13.86 -12.18 4.60
C ALA A 25 -13.07 -11.77 3.36
N LEU A 26 -12.12 -10.85 3.48
CA LEU A 26 -11.37 -10.33 2.35
C LEU A 26 -9.95 -10.86 2.32
N ASP A 27 -9.39 -10.96 1.11
CA ASP A 27 -7.99 -11.30 0.90
C ASP A 27 -7.14 -10.04 0.74
N MET A 28 -7.73 -8.93 0.26
CA MET A 28 -7.01 -7.68 0.09
C MET A 28 -7.93 -6.47 0.17
N VAL A 29 -7.33 -5.33 0.53
CA VAL A 29 -7.96 -4.01 0.43
C VAL A 29 -7.03 -3.13 -0.37
N LEU A 30 -7.54 -2.51 -1.43
CA LEU A 30 -6.81 -1.52 -2.21
C LEU A 30 -7.16 -0.13 -1.66
N VAL A 31 -6.15 0.58 -1.19
CA VAL A 31 -6.29 1.99 -0.78
C VAL A 31 -5.78 2.86 -1.92
N MET A 32 -6.67 3.59 -2.56
CA MET A 32 -6.28 4.56 -3.59
C MET A 32 -5.68 5.77 -2.91
N SER A 33 -4.48 6.14 -3.32
CA SER A 33 -3.76 7.29 -2.79
C SER A 33 -3.77 8.48 -3.75
N VAL A 34 -4.59 8.40 -4.78
CA VAL A 34 -4.93 9.49 -5.71
C VAL A 34 -6.41 9.33 -6.07
N ASN A 35 -7.02 10.38 -6.61
CA ASN A 35 -8.38 10.25 -7.14
C ASN A 35 -8.33 9.43 -8.43
N PRO A 36 -9.17 8.37 -8.55
CA PRO A 36 -9.14 7.53 -9.75
C PRO A 36 -9.52 8.33 -11.01
N GLY A 37 -8.97 7.95 -12.14
CA GLY A 37 -9.36 8.48 -13.43
C GLY A 37 -8.23 8.91 -14.34
N PHE A 38 -7.07 9.29 -13.83
CA PHE A 38 -5.93 9.65 -14.68
C PHE A 38 -4.60 9.43 -13.96
N SER A 39 -3.55 9.23 -14.73
CA SER A 39 -2.20 8.97 -14.20
C SER A 39 -1.47 10.28 -13.90
N GLY A 40 -0.34 10.16 -13.21
CA GLY A 40 0.54 11.30 -12.95
C GLY A 40 0.15 12.16 -11.76
N GLN A 41 -0.85 11.76 -11.00
CA GLN A 41 -1.24 12.48 -9.79
C GLN A 41 -0.25 12.23 -8.65
N LYS A 42 -0.17 13.18 -7.74
CA LYS A 42 0.69 13.06 -6.56
C LYS A 42 0.00 12.23 -5.48
N PHE A 43 0.82 11.47 -4.75
CA PHE A 43 0.36 10.73 -3.59
C PHE A 43 -0.33 11.65 -2.57
N MET A 44 -1.47 11.21 -2.06
CA MET A 44 -2.24 11.94 -1.07
C MET A 44 -1.94 11.41 0.33
N PRO A 45 -1.13 12.12 1.14
CA PRO A 45 -0.72 11.61 2.47
C PRO A 45 -1.88 11.37 3.43
N LYS A 46 -3.05 11.93 3.16
CA LYS A 46 -4.23 11.73 4.01
C LYS A 46 -4.69 10.27 4.08
N VAL A 47 -4.22 9.40 3.15
CA VAL A 47 -4.55 7.98 3.18
C VAL A 47 -3.67 7.19 4.14
N LEU A 48 -2.54 7.75 4.58
CA LEU A 48 -1.62 7.06 5.49
C LEU A 48 -2.30 6.58 6.79
N PRO A 49 -3.10 7.40 7.48
CA PRO A 49 -3.82 6.92 8.66
C PRO A 49 -4.79 5.78 8.35
N LYS A 50 -5.37 5.76 7.15
CA LYS A 50 -6.27 4.66 6.74
C LYS A 50 -5.51 3.35 6.61
N ILE A 51 -4.32 3.38 6.01
CA ILE A 51 -3.47 2.20 5.90
C ILE A 51 -3.13 1.67 7.29
N ALA A 52 -2.71 2.56 8.17
CA ALA A 52 -2.36 2.21 9.55
C ALA A 52 -3.56 1.60 10.29
N ARG A 53 -4.73 2.20 10.15
CA ARG A 53 -5.95 1.69 10.78
C ARG A 53 -6.29 0.29 10.29
N LEU A 54 -6.30 0.09 8.98
CA LEU A 54 -6.60 -1.21 8.39
C LEU A 54 -5.60 -2.27 8.86
N ARG A 55 -4.32 -1.95 8.86
CA ARG A 55 -3.30 -2.91 9.28
C ARG A 55 -3.43 -3.27 10.75
N SER A 56 -3.84 -2.31 11.58
CA SER A 56 -3.97 -2.55 13.04
C SER A 56 -5.12 -3.49 13.39
N ILE A 57 -6.17 -3.55 12.58
CA ILE A 57 -7.38 -4.34 12.89
C ILE A 57 -7.55 -5.55 11.96
N ALA A 58 -6.84 -5.61 10.85
CA ALA A 58 -6.97 -6.70 9.88
C ALA A 58 -6.17 -7.93 10.32
N PRO A 59 -6.57 -9.13 9.84
CA PRO A 59 -5.70 -10.30 9.97
C PRO A 59 -4.34 -10.05 9.30
N ASP A 60 -3.28 -10.66 9.84
CA ASP A 60 -1.92 -10.49 9.30
C ASP A 60 -1.81 -10.90 7.83
N GLU A 61 -2.63 -11.85 7.41
CA GLU A 61 -2.62 -12.37 6.03
C GLU A 61 -3.28 -11.44 5.03
N LEU A 62 -4.02 -10.41 5.49
CA LEU A 62 -4.68 -9.49 4.57
C LEU A 62 -3.64 -8.66 3.83
N ASP A 63 -3.75 -8.62 2.51
CA ASP A 63 -2.93 -7.73 1.69
C ASP A 63 -3.54 -6.34 1.70
N ILE A 64 -2.72 -5.34 1.97
CA ILE A 64 -3.09 -3.93 1.85
C ILE A 64 -2.30 -3.35 0.69
N GLU A 65 -3.01 -3.08 -0.40
CA GLU A 65 -2.44 -2.56 -1.64
C GLU A 65 -2.64 -1.06 -1.69
N VAL A 66 -1.64 -0.35 -2.20
CA VAL A 66 -1.72 1.10 -2.39
C VAL A 66 -1.40 1.42 -3.84
N ASP A 67 -2.26 2.18 -4.48
CA ASP A 67 -2.13 2.59 -5.87
C ASP A 67 -2.33 4.10 -5.99
N GLY A 68 -1.31 4.77 -6.47
CA GLY A 68 -1.36 6.20 -6.77
C GLY A 68 -0.19 6.97 -6.18
N GLY A 69 0.67 7.49 -7.05
CA GLY A 69 1.77 8.35 -6.66
C GLY A 69 2.90 7.66 -5.90
N ILE A 70 3.04 6.35 -6.05
CA ILE A 70 4.14 5.61 -5.42
C ILE A 70 5.44 5.91 -6.17
N THR A 71 6.40 6.48 -5.46
CA THR A 71 7.71 6.88 -5.97
C THR A 71 8.75 6.57 -4.89
N THR A 72 10.01 6.86 -5.19
CA THR A 72 11.08 6.75 -4.19
C THR A 72 10.86 7.69 -3.00
N GLU A 73 10.07 8.74 -3.17
CA GLU A 73 9.80 9.71 -2.10
C GLU A 73 8.63 9.29 -1.21
N THR A 74 7.74 8.42 -1.69
CA THR A 74 6.49 8.10 -0.98
C THR A 74 6.39 6.65 -0.54
N ILE A 75 7.13 5.73 -1.18
CA ILE A 75 6.99 4.30 -0.92
C ILE A 75 7.25 3.94 0.54
N SER A 76 8.26 4.55 1.14
CA SER A 76 8.62 4.24 2.54
C SER A 76 7.50 4.62 3.49
N GLN A 77 6.80 5.71 3.23
CA GLN A 77 5.68 6.15 4.05
C GLN A 77 4.53 5.14 4.02
N ALA A 78 4.19 4.65 2.83
CA ALA A 78 3.11 3.67 2.68
C ALA A 78 3.45 2.35 3.37
N VAL A 79 4.67 1.85 3.19
CA VAL A 79 5.12 0.59 3.80
C VAL A 79 5.21 0.74 5.32
N GLN A 80 5.65 1.90 5.80
CA GLN A 80 5.73 2.17 7.24
C GLN A 80 4.37 2.01 7.91
N GLN A 81 3.30 2.39 7.24
CA GLN A 81 1.95 2.29 7.79
C GLN A 81 1.34 0.89 7.65
N GLY A 82 1.95 0.01 6.87
CA GLY A 82 1.50 -1.38 6.80
C GLY A 82 1.10 -1.87 5.42
N ALA A 83 1.27 -1.06 4.37
CA ALA A 83 1.04 -1.51 3.00
C ALA A 83 2.09 -2.57 2.63
N ASN A 84 1.66 -3.64 1.96
CA ASN A 84 2.55 -4.70 1.52
C ASN A 84 2.45 -5.00 0.02
N VAL A 85 1.53 -4.37 -0.69
CA VAL A 85 1.42 -4.46 -2.15
C VAL A 85 1.42 -3.03 -2.69
N LEU A 86 2.41 -2.70 -3.51
CA LEU A 86 2.61 -1.34 -4.00
C LEU A 86 2.51 -1.33 -5.51
N VAL A 87 1.67 -0.45 -6.06
CA VAL A 87 1.51 -0.27 -7.50
C VAL A 87 2.18 1.04 -7.89
N ALA A 88 3.11 0.97 -8.82
CA ALA A 88 3.81 2.13 -9.35
C ALA A 88 3.79 2.06 -10.87
N ALA A 89 3.57 3.19 -11.52
CA ALA A 89 3.57 3.26 -12.97
C ALA A 89 4.58 4.29 -13.46
N SER A 90 4.33 5.58 -13.20
CA SER A 90 5.21 6.65 -13.66
C SER A 90 6.64 6.50 -13.13
N ALA A 91 6.79 6.10 -11.88
CA ALA A 91 8.11 5.91 -11.26
C ALA A 91 8.93 4.81 -11.94
N ILE A 92 8.27 3.91 -12.64
CA ILE A 92 8.92 2.80 -13.35
C ILE A 92 9.05 3.13 -14.83
N PHE A 93 7.95 3.47 -15.48
CA PHE A 93 7.89 3.56 -16.94
C PHE A 93 8.43 4.87 -17.50
N LYS A 94 8.55 5.93 -16.69
CA LYS A 94 9.15 7.19 -17.10
C LYS A 94 10.66 7.24 -16.85
N THR A 95 11.26 6.14 -16.42
CA THR A 95 12.71 6.04 -16.24
C THR A 95 13.36 5.43 -17.47
N ASN A 96 14.67 5.63 -17.60
CA ASN A 96 15.45 5.01 -18.69
C ASN A 96 15.68 3.52 -18.46
N ASP A 97 15.52 3.03 -17.25
CA ASP A 97 15.76 1.63 -16.88
C ASP A 97 14.71 1.17 -15.89
N SER A 98 13.64 0.56 -16.41
CA SER A 98 12.52 0.09 -15.59
C SER A 98 12.93 -0.99 -14.59
N CYS A 99 13.87 -1.86 -14.95
CA CYS A 99 14.33 -2.91 -14.02
C CYS A 99 15.04 -2.32 -12.83
N SER A 100 15.89 -1.32 -13.02
CA SER A 100 16.57 -0.63 -11.93
C SER A 100 15.58 0.12 -11.05
N ALA A 101 14.58 0.75 -11.67
CA ALA A 101 13.55 1.47 -10.93
C ALA A 101 12.78 0.52 -9.99
N ILE A 102 12.38 -0.64 -10.47
CA ILE A 102 11.68 -1.64 -9.67
C ILE A 102 12.57 -2.13 -8.52
N LYS A 103 13.85 -2.42 -8.80
CA LYS A 103 14.79 -2.86 -7.77
C LYS A 103 14.96 -1.81 -6.68
N THR A 104 15.08 -0.53 -7.05
CA THR A 104 15.22 0.56 -6.10
C THR A 104 13.99 0.66 -5.21
N LEU A 105 12.80 0.65 -5.78
CA LEU A 105 11.57 0.71 -5.02
C LEU A 105 11.43 -0.48 -4.07
N ARG A 106 11.75 -1.68 -4.54
CA ARG A 106 11.70 -2.89 -3.72
C ARG A 106 12.67 -2.81 -2.56
N GLN A 107 13.91 -2.37 -2.81
CA GLN A 107 14.91 -2.22 -1.76
C GLN A 107 14.47 -1.24 -0.68
N MET A 108 13.89 -0.12 -1.09
CA MET A 108 13.39 0.88 -0.14
C MET A 108 12.26 0.32 0.72
N ALA A 109 11.33 -0.42 0.11
CA ALA A 109 10.22 -1.05 0.83
C ALA A 109 10.74 -2.10 1.82
N GLU A 110 11.65 -2.96 1.38
CA GLU A 110 12.23 -4.01 2.21
C GLU A 110 13.05 -3.44 3.38
N GLN A 111 13.72 -2.31 3.16
CA GLN A 111 14.45 -1.62 4.22
C GLN A 111 13.52 -1.21 5.36
N VAL A 112 12.35 -0.66 5.04
CA VAL A 112 11.36 -0.28 6.04
C VAL A 112 10.88 -1.51 6.82
N VAL A 113 10.61 -2.61 6.13
CA VAL A 113 10.17 -3.86 6.77
C VAL A 113 11.24 -4.38 7.74
N ARG A 114 12.51 -4.37 7.34
CA ARG A 114 13.61 -4.81 8.19
C ARG A 114 13.74 -3.93 9.44
N GLU A 115 13.63 -2.62 9.30
CA GLU A 115 13.71 -1.68 10.42
C GLU A 115 12.57 -1.89 11.41
N LYS A 116 11.37 -2.13 10.91
CA LYS A 116 10.21 -2.42 11.77
C LYS A 116 10.40 -3.71 12.55
N SER A 117 10.88 -4.76 11.89
CA SER A 117 11.16 -6.05 12.54
C SER A 117 12.20 -5.90 13.64
N TYR A 118 13.27 -5.15 13.39
CA TYR A 118 14.31 -4.90 14.37
C TYR A 118 13.75 -4.17 15.61
N LYS A 119 12.97 -3.12 15.39
CA LYS A 119 12.34 -2.37 16.49
C LYS A 119 11.39 -3.25 17.30
N GLY A 120 10.65 -4.12 16.61
CA GLY A 120 9.75 -5.06 17.27
C GLY A 120 10.48 -6.05 18.18
N VAL A 121 11.68 -6.47 17.80
CA VAL A 121 12.50 -7.38 18.60
C VAL A 121 12.99 -6.69 19.87
N ASN A 122 13.24 -5.39 19.83
CA ASN A 122 13.81 -4.62 20.94
C ASN A 122 12.77 -4.02 21.87
N THR A 123 11.50 -4.25 21.62
CA THR A 123 10.42 -3.82 22.49
C THR A 123 9.76 -4.99 23.19
#